data_ea24afff64eda8559359c803524b2a2a
#
_entry.id   ea24afff64eda8559359c803524b2a2a
#
_cell.length_a   1.000
_cell.length_b   1.000
_cell.length_c   1.000
_cell.angle_alpha   90.00
_cell.angle_beta   90.00
_cell.angle_gamma   90.00
#
_symmetry.space_group_name_H-M   'P 1'
#
loop_
_entity.id
_entity.type
_entity.pdbx_description
1 polymer ?
#
loop_
_entity_poly.entity_id
_entity_poly.type
_entity_poly.pdbx_seq_one_letter_code
_entity_poly.pdbx_strand_id
1 'polypeptide(L)'
;MATHAPAGHEKIETSNFLMIVLVLLTVAVGGIVEIVPLFFQRSTTQPVEGLKPYTALQLAGRDVYIREGCYNCHSQMVRPFRAETLRYGPYSKAGEFVYDRPFQWGSKRTGPDL
;
A
#
# COMPACT_ATOMS: atom_id res chain seq x y z
N MET A 1 10.52 14.45 -49.85
CA MET A 1 10.33 14.10 -48.43
C MET A 1 11.68 13.70 -47.88
N ALA A 2 12.28 14.51 -47.02
CA ALA A 2 13.56 14.20 -46.40
C ALA A 2 13.31 13.12 -45.32
N THR A 3 13.81 11.91 -45.56
CA THR A 3 13.83 10.85 -44.55
C THR A 3 14.89 11.20 -43.51
N HIS A 4 14.50 11.92 -42.46
CA HIS A 4 15.38 12.15 -41.33
C HIS A 4 15.64 10.78 -40.69
N ALA A 5 16.92 10.39 -40.58
CA ALA A 5 17.28 9.21 -39.78
C ALA A 5 16.89 9.49 -38.33
N PRO A 6 16.14 8.57 -37.66
CA PRO A 6 15.64 8.81 -36.32
C PRO A 6 16.80 9.06 -35.33
N ALA A 7 16.70 10.14 -34.56
CA ALA A 7 17.60 10.42 -33.45
C ALA A 7 17.50 9.30 -32.38
N GLY A 8 18.45 9.23 -31.45
CA GLY A 8 18.54 8.08 -30.53
C GLY A 8 17.25 7.72 -29.78
N HIS A 9 16.57 8.72 -29.23
CA HIS A 9 15.28 8.50 -28.49
C HIS A 9 14.10 8.24 -29.43
N GLU A 10 14.11 8.79 -30.64
CA GLU A 10 13.08 8.54 -31.67
C GLU A 10 13.05 7.07 -32.10
N LYS A 11 14.20 6.37 -32.08
CA LYS A 11 14.26 4.92 -32.29
C LYS A 11 13.56 4.14 -31.18
N ILE A 12 13.62 4.63 -29.96
CA ILE A 12 12.94 4.02 -28.81
C ILE A 12 11.44 4.21 -28.95
N GLU A 13 11.00 5.42 -29.25
CA GLU A 13 9.58 5.79 -29.37
C GLU A 13 8.86 5.08 -30.52
N THR A 14 9.59 4.85 -31.65
CA THR A 14 9.03 4.16 -32.80
C THR A 14 9.08 2.64 -32.72
N SER A 15 9.84 2.07 -31.82
CA SER A 15 9.94 0.64 -31.61
C SER A 15 9.17 0.19 -30.34
N ASN A 16 7.98 -0.39 -30.53
CA ASN A 16 7.16 -0.90 -29.43
C ASN A 16 7.93 -1.90 -28.56
N PHE A 17 8.71 -2.78 -29.17
CA PHE A 17 9.50 -3.77 -28.42
C PHE A 17 10.55 -3.10 -27.53
N LEU A 18 11.33 -2.18 -28.11
CA LEU A 18 12.38 -1.48 -27.36
C LEU A 18 11.79 -0.62 -26.23
N MET A 19 10.69 0.06 -26.51
CA MET A 19 9.96 0.84 -25.52
C MET A 19 9.50 -0.03 -24.34
N ILE A 20 8.86 -1.18 -24.62
CA ILE A 20 8.38 -2.10 -23.59
C ILE A 20 9.56 -2.60 -22.73
N VAL A 21 10.65 -3.02 -23.35
CA VAL A 21 11.83 -3.53 -22.63
C VAL A 21 12.40 -2.46 -21.70
N LEU A 22 12.58 -1.23 -22.20
CA LEU A 22 13.15 -0.14 -21.40
C LEU A 22 12.22 0.29 -20.26
N VAL A 23 10.91 0.34 -20.51
CA VAL A 23 9.91 0.62 -19.45
C VAL A 23 9.95 -0.47 -18.37
N LEU A 24 9.95 -1.75 -18.77
CA LEU A 24 10.04 -2.86 -17.83
C LEU A 24 11.32 -2.83 -17.01
N LEU A 25 12.46 -2.55 -17.62
CA LEU A 25 13.73 -2.43 -16.90
C LEU A 25 13.70 -1.28 -15.88
N THR A 26 13.21 -0.12 -16.29
CA THR A 26 13.13 1.05 -15.40
C THR A 26 12.21 0.80 -14.20
N VAL A 27 11.01 0.25 -14.48
CA VAL A 27 10.02 -0.09 -13.42
C VAL A 27 10.55 -1.22 -12.53
N ALA A 28 11.24 -2.23 -13.10
CA ALA A 28 11.81 -3.32 -12.34
C ALA A 28 12.88 -2.85 -11.34
N VAL A 29 13.75 -1.93 -11.72
CA VAL A 29 14.75 -1.36 -10.81
C VAL A 29 14.08 -0.66 -9.62
N GLY A 30 13.11 0.23 -9.87
CA GLY A 30 12.34 0.89 -8.81
C GLY A 30 11.57 -0.10 -7.94
N GLY A 31 10.87 -1.05 -8.56
CA GLY A 31 10.12 -2.08 -7.85
C GLY A 31 10.98 -2.98 -6.98
N ILE A 32 12.16 -3.39 -7.45
CA ILE A 32 13.09 -4.23 -6.66
C ILE A 32 13.59 -3.44 -5.44
N VAL A 33 13.98 -2.18 -5.61
CA VAL A 33 14.46 -1.33 -4.50
C VAL A 33 13.40 -1.18 -3.40
N GLU A 34 12.12 -1.09 -3.77
CA GLU A 34 11.01 -0.96 -2.82
C GLU A 34 10.59 -2.31 -2.21
N ILE A 35 10.51 -3.37 -3.02
CA ILE A 35 9.93 -4.65 -2.60
C ILE A 35 10.93 -5.50 -1.83
N VAL A 36 12.19 -5.58 -2.27
CA VAL A 36 13.19 -6.49 -1.67
C VAL A 36 13.42 -6.21 -0.19
N PRO A 37 13.55 -4.96 0.30
CA PRO A 37 13.70 -4.68 1.72
C PRO A 37 12.54 -5.21 2.57
N LEU A 38 11.30 -5.25 2.03
CA LEU A 38 10.13 -5.72 2.77
C LEU A 38 10.24 -7.19 3.19
N PHE A 39 10.94 -8.03 2.42
CA PHE A 39 11.17 -9.43 2.78
C PHE A 39 12.06 -9.60 4.02
N PHE A 40 12.87 -8.59 4.33
CA PHE A 40 13.79 -8.60 5.47
C PHE A 40 13.27 -7.80 6.67
N GLN A 41 12.21 -7.01 6.48
CA GLN A 41 11.62 -6.20 7.54
C GLN A 41 10.64 -7.01 8.38
N ARG A 42 11.12 -7.52 9.52
CA ARG A 42 10.28 -8.27 10.47
C ARG A 42 9.19 -7.42 11.12
N SER A 43 9.43 -6.13 11.31
CA SER A 43 8.47 -5.20 11.91
C SER A 43 7.14 -5.06 11.13
N THR A 44 7.14 -5.40 9.85
CA THR A 44 5.93 -5.35 8.99
C THR A 44 5.18 -6.67 8.92
N THR A 45 5.81 -7.78 9.31
CA THR A 45 5.27 -9.14 9.15
C THR A 45 5.00 -9.85 10.47
N GLN A 46 5.62 -9.41 11.57
CA GLN A 46 5.42 -10.01 12.89
C GLN A 46 4.33 -9.27 13.67
N PRO A 47 3.43 -10.00 14.35
CA PRO A 47 2.44 -9.39 15.22
C PRO A 47 3.13 -8.63 16.36
N VAL A 48 2.52 -7.53 16.80
CA VAL A 48 2.92 -6.84 18.03
C VAL A 48 2.64 -7.73 19.24
N GLU A 49 3.40 -7.51 20.31
CA GLU A 49 3.25 -8.28 21.54
C GLU A 49 1.82 -8.18 22.09
N GLY A 50 1.22 -9.32 22.43
CA GLY A 50 -0.14 -9.39 22.94
C GLY A 50 -1.25 -9.45 21.87
N LEU A 51 -0.94 -9.28 20.61
CA LEU A 51 -1.93 -9.38 19.54
C LEU A 51 -2.39 -10.84 19.36
N LYS A 52 -3.70 -11.04 19.38
CA LYS A 52 -4.34 -12.36 19.17
C LYS A 52 -5.15 -12.36 17.88
N PRO A 53 -5.30 -13.52 17.21
CA PRO A 53 -6.24 -13.66 16.11
C PRO A 53 -7.66 -13.28 16.53
N TYR A 54 -8.46 -12.84 15.57
CA TYR A 54 -9.85 -12.49 15.80
C TYR A 54 -10.67 -13.68 16.33
N THR A 55 -11.49 -13.41 17.30
CA THR A 55 -12.58 -14.34 17.70
C THR A 55 -13.64 -14.38 16.60
N ALA A 56 -14.49 -15.41 16.60
CA ALA A 56 -15.55 -15.57 15.60
C ALA A 56 -16.48 -14.34 15.53
N LEU A 57 -16.79 -13.73 16.68
CA LEU A 57 -17.65 -12.54 16.74
C LEU A 57 -16.95 -11.30 16.17
N GLN A 58 -15.67 -11.10 16.48
CA GLN A 58 -14.87 -10.01 15.94
C GLN A 58 -14.72 -10.14 14.43
N LEU A 59 -14.48 -11.36 13.93
CA LEU A 59 -14.37 -11.62 12.49
C LEU A 59 -15.70 -11.33 11.79
N ALA A 60 -16.83 -11.77 12.36
CA ALA A 60 -18.16 -11.45 11.82
C ALA A 60 -18.43 -9.94 11.80
N GLY A 61 -18.01 -9.22 12.84
CA GLY A 61 -18.10 -7.74 12.86
C GLY A 61 -17.26 -7.08 11.79
N ARG A 62 -16.04 -7.57 11.56
CA ARG A 62 -15.18 -7.12 10.47
C ARG A 62 -15.80 -7.36 9.09
N ASP A 63 -16.41 -8.53 8.90
CA ASP A 63 -17.10 -8.86 7.62
C ASP A 63 -18.27 -7.92 7.37
N VAL A 64 -19.03 -7.54 8.40
CA VAL A 64 -20.09 -6.51 8.31
C VAL A 64 -19.48 -5.16 7.93
N TYR A 65 -18.40 -4.73 8.60
CA TYR A 65 -17.72 -3.47 8.31
C TYR A 65 -17.29 -3.37 6.84
N ILE A 66 -16.73 -4.46 6.29
CA ILE A 66 -16.32 -4.52 4.89
C ILE A 66 -17.53 -4.54 3.95
N ARG A 67 -18.54 -5.34 4.25
CA ARG A 67 -19.75 -5.47 3.44
C ARG A 67 -20.52 -4.16 3.32
N GLU A 68 -20.63 -3.41 4.41
CA GLU A 68 -21.34 -2.11 4.45
C GLU A 68 -20.48 -0.98 3.84
N GLY A 69 -19.22 -1.25 3.48
CA GLY A 69 -18.34 -0.26 2.83
C GLY A 69 -17.88 0.88 3.74
N CYS A 70 -17.86 0.68 5.05
CA CYS A 70 -17.46 1.71 6.03
C CYS A 70 -16.05 2.27 5.76
N TYR A 71 -15.16 1.43 5.23
CA TYR A 71 -13.80 1.80 4.85
C TYR A 71 -13.70 2.86 3.75
N ASN A 72 -14.80 3.14 3.02
CA ASN A 72 -14.81 4.18 2.00
C ASN A 72 -14.75 5.60 2.62
N CYS A 73 -15.27 5.74 3.85
CA CYS A 73 -15.32 7.02 4.58
C CYS A 73 -14.44 7.03 5.83
N HIS A 74 -14.15 5.86 6.39
CA HIS A 74 -13.37 5.69 7.60
C HIS A 74 -12.12 4.87 7.34
N SER A 75 -11.03 5.15 8.07
CA SER A 75 -9.86 4.29 8.13
C SER A 75 -9.73 3.62 9.48
N GLN A 76 -8.90 2.59 9.56
CA GLN A 76 -8.48 1.95 10.81
C GLN A 76 -6.96 2.11 10.98
N MET A 77 -6.45 3.31 10.69
CA MET A 77 -5.03 3.60 10.80
C MET A 77 -4.82 5.01 11.32
N VAL A 78 -4.28 5.12 12.52
CA VAL A 78 -3.82 6.40 13.07
C VAL A 78 -2.48 6.76 12.40
N ARG A 79 -2.44 7.88 11.69
CA ARG A 79 -1.23 8.34 11.00
C ARG A 79 -0.23 8.97 11.96
N PRO A 80 1.09 8.98 11.64
CA PRO A 80 2.14 9.48 12.53
C PRO A 80 2.23 11.02 12.52
N PHE A 81 1.08 11.71 12.50
CA PHE A 81 1.00 13.17 12.61
C PHE A 81 0.60 13.57 14.02
N ARG A 82 1.18 14.66 14.53
CA ARG A 82 0.90 15.12 15.90
C ARG A 82 -0.59 15.33 16.15
N ALA A 83 -1.32 15.93 15.21
CA ALA A 83 -2.75 16.15 15.34
C ALA A 83 -3.55 14.84 15.45
N GLU A 84 -3.15 13.82 14.72
CA GLU A 84 -3.76 12.49 14.73
C GLU A 84 -3.46 11.77 16.04
N THR A 85 -2.20 11.76 16.46
CA THR A 85 -1.79 11.06 17.68
C THR A 85 -2.34 11.71 18.95
N LEU A 86 -2.56 13.02 18.95
CA LEU A 86 -3.24 13.71 20.06
C LEU A 86 -4.73 13.40 20.12
N ARG A 87 -5.37 13.14 18.97
CA ARG A 87 -6.80 12.88 18.87
C ARG A 87 -7.15 11.40 19.09
N TYR A 88 -6.38 10.48 18.53
CA TYR A 88 -6.71 9.06 18.47
C TYR A 88 -5.77 8.16 19.30
N GLY A 89 -4.66 8.69 19.78
CA GLY A 89 -3.66 7.91 20.49
C GLY A 89 -2.44 7.59 19.64
N PRO A 90 -1.61 6.61 20.05
CA PRO A 90 -0.38 6.25 19.33
C PRO A 90 -0.64 5.92 17.85
N TYR A 91 0.30 6.28 16.97
CA TYR A 91 0.16 5.93 15.56
C TYR A 91 0.22 4.41 15.35
N SER A 92 -0.53 3.94 14.35
CA SER A 92 -0.69 2.53 14.04
C SER A 92 0.60 1.94 13.47
N LYS A 93 0.94 0.72 13.91
CA LYS A 93 2.07 -0.06 13.42
C LYS A 93 1.59 -1.20 12.55
N ALA A 94 2.35 -1.55 11.52
CA ALA A 94 2.00 -2.64 10.60
C ALA A 94 1.76 -3.98 11.33
N GLY A 95 2.50 -4.26 12.39
CA GLY A 95 2.35 -5.46 13.20
C GLY A 95 1.01 -5.60 13.93
N GLU A 96 0.23 -4.52 14.07
CA GLU A 96 -1.11 -4.55 14.67
C GLU A 96 -2.15 -5.17 13.73
N PHE A 97 -1.88 -5.19 12.42
CA PHE A 97 -2.82 -5.59 11.38
C PHE A 97 -2.43 -6.89 10.66
N VAL A 98 -1.53 -7.69 11.20
CA VAL A 98 -1.04 -8.92 10.55
C VAL A 98 -2.15 -9.95 10.26
N TYR A 99 -3.25 -9.89 11.01
CA TYR A 99 -4.41 -10.75 10.80
C TYR A 99 -5.49 -10.12 9.92
N ASP A 100 -5.33 -8.84 9.54
CA ASP A 100 -6.24 -8.15 8.63
C ASP A 100 -5.86 -8.41 7.17
N ARG A 101 -6.75 -9.03 6.44
CA ARG A 101 -6.58 -9.27 5.01
C ARG A 101 -7.92 -9.10 4.28
N PRO A 102 -8.06 -8.01 3.51
CA PRO A 102 -7.13 -6.88 3.31
C PRO A 102 -7.08 -5.91 4.50
N PHE A 103 -6.02 -5.11 4.57
CA PHE A 103 -5.91 -3.99 5.50
C PHE A 103 -7.01 -2.96 5.24
N GLN A 104 -7.56 -2.38 6.32
CA GLN A 104 -8.60 -1.36 6.24
C GLN A 104 -8.03 0.06 6.41
N TRP A 105 -6.85 0.29 5.87
CA TRP A 105 -6.19 1.59 5.86
C TRP A 105 -6.75 2.46 4.74
N GLY A 106 -6.92 3.75 5.00
CA GLY A 106 -7.37 4.71 4.02
C GLY A 106 -6.48 5.94 3.96
N SER A 107 -6.18 6.42 2.74
CA SER A 107 -5.51 7.71 2.51
C SER A 107 -6.50 8.87 2.53
N LYS A 108 -7.77 8.61 2.29
CA LYS A 108 -8.87 9.57 2.37
C LYS A 108 -9.83 9.15 3.46
N ARG A 109 -10.25 10.13 4.25
CA ARG A 109 -11.26 9.97 5.29
C ARG A 109 -12.27 11.11 5.23
N THR A 110 -13.53 10.80 5.02
CA THR A 110 -14.63 11.73 5.18
C THR A 110 -15.09 11.78 6.64
N GLY A 111 -14.98 10.64 7.33
CA GLY A 111 -15.23 10.48 8.75
C GLY A 111 -13.94 10.29 9.58
N PRO A 112 -14.08 10.22 10.93
CA PRO A 112 -12.94 9.96 11.81
C PRO A 112 -12.35 8.57 11.60
N ASP A 113 -11.15 8.38 12.13
CA ASP A 113 -10.54 7.06 12.27
C ASP A 113 -11.31 6.21 13.29
N LEU A 114 -11.43 4.91 13.02
CA LEU A 114 -12.22 3.99 13.87
C LEU A 114 -11.29 3.00 14.61
#